data_76d94c564881f9ac1b85f4ec8e1b68cb
#
_entry.id   76d94c564881f9ac1b85f4ec8e1b68cb
#
_cell.length_a   1.000
_cell.length_b   1.000
_cell.length_c   1.000
_cell.angle_alpha   90.00
_cell.angle_beta   90.00
_cell.angle_gamma   90.00
#
_symmetry.space_group_name_H-M   'P 1'
#
loop_
_entity.id
_entity.type
_entity.pdbx_description
1 polymer ?
#
loop_
_entity_poly.entity_id
_entity_poly.type
_entity_poly.pdbx_seq_one_letter_code
_entity_poly.pdbx_strand_id
1 'polypeptide(L)'
;MTIIILVMKISRKFFKNMNTSNPLLSNVFCADPYGFEYQGRLYVYGTNDQQQYDLVGKNGKNTYELIKSLVCFSTDDMVNWTYHGIIDVGKIDSFYLSSWAPAIVYRKEADGLDHFYLYFSNNGCGVGVLTATSPLGPWTSPLKLPLVDVGMKGIENVPNPFGPGVCLDDNGDGWLVFGGGYAPGGDDAMPGSVRIVKLGRDMLSFASDFAEIPAPYFLEACDLNFINGTYVFSYNNNWVERKKWDYDAPVPSECSMSYMTSKNPLDSKSWTYKNHYFKNPGEQGLNYSNNHTHIFKYQDQWYILYHTLTLQENTETNGGFRSICADRLEINENAVEISLSQGTRQGLVAIKNLNPFENVAGTCMFTSAEVGFEDKACLGQVSGLAEKSLGEETKFSGLVAKSQGEGAWILVKNLDFSDGAEKIFMEASGLGKILVRLDKISSGAVAEICLGENSLAGEETPGPCAIAGGSGSVGGCDTLVAPFLEKVQGVHDVFFIFSQKDIRLKGWHVE
;
A
#
# COMPACT_ATOMS: atom_id res chain seq x y z
N MET A 1 7.39 22.76 32.50
CA MET A 1 5.97 23.01 32.22
C MET A 1 5.68 23.34 30.76
N THR A 2 6.51 24.08 30.05
CA THR A 2 6.30 24.46 28.63
C THR A 2 6.46 23.30 27.65
N ILE A 3 7.39 22.37 27.89
CA ILE A 3 7.64 21.19 27.03
C ILE A 3 6.46 20.19 27.12
N ILE A 4 5.88 19.99 28.32
CA ILE A 4 4.71 19.11 28.49
C ILE A 4 3.49 19.65 27.74
N ILE A 5 3.33 20.98 27.64
CA ILE A 5 2.23 21.62 26.91
C ILE A 5 2.40 21.49 25.39
N LEU A 6 3.64 21.50 24.89
CA LEU A 6 3.92 21.33 23.46
C LEU A 6 3.70 19.88 23.00
N VAL A 7 4.19 18.91 23.78
CA VAL A 7 3.93 17.46 23.56
C VAL A 7 2.43 17.17 23.64
N MET A 8 1.69 17.78 24.58
CA MET A 8 0.23 17.65 24.67
C MET A 8 -0.52 18.30 23.48
N LYS A 9 -0.01 19.35 22.85
CA LYS A 9 -0.65 19.99 21.68
C LYS A 9 -0.44 19.21 20.40
N ILE A 10 0.74 18.65 20.17
CA ILE A 10 1.04 17.78 19.02
C ILE A 10 0.25 16.47 19.16
N SER A 11 0.23 15.87 20.37
CA SER A 11 -0.49 14.63 20.61
C SER A 11 -2.02 14.75 20.40
N ARG A 12 -2.66 15.86 20.75
CA ARG A 12 -4.13 15.99 20.65
C ARG A 12 -4.70 15.87 19.22
N LYS A 13 -3.96 16.24 18.18
CA LYS A 13 -4.42 16.14 16.79
C LYS A 13 -4.24 14.72 16.24
N PHE A 14 -3.11 14.05 16.57
CA PHE A 14 -2.89 12.63 16.26
C PHE A 14 -3.86 11.71 17.01
N PHE A 15 -4.18 12.00 18.27
CA PHE A 15 -5.18 11.25 19.04
C PHE A 15 -6.58 11.22 18.44
N LYS A 16 -6.95 12.21 17.63
CA LYS A 16 -8.27 12.28 16.98
C LYS A 16 -8.46 11.22 15.90
N ASN A 17 -7.36 10.67 15.35
CA ASN A 17 -7.35 9.75 14.23
C ASN A 17 -7.02 8.28 14.61
N MET A 18 -6.76 7.96 15.87
CA MET A 18 -6.40 6.58 16.28
C MET A 18 -7.56 5.58 16.10
N ASN A 19 -8.79 6.05 16.07
CA ASN A 19 -9.97 5.22 15.81
C ASN A 19 -10.29 5.04 14.34
N THR A 20 -9.47 5.59 13.43
CA THR A 20 -9.65 5.48 11.98
C THR A 20 -8.59 4.54 11.40
N SER A 21 -8.92 3.89 10.28
CA SER A 21 -8.00 3.01 9.54
C SER A 21 -7.54 3.63 8.22
N ASN A 22 -8.03 4.82 7.88
CA ASN A 22 -7.58 5.62 6.75
C ASN A 22 -6.77 6.85 7.22
N PRO A 23 -5.63 7.13 6.58
CA PRO A 23 -4.99 6.36 5.51
C PRO A 23 -4.36 5.06 6.02
N LEU A 24 -4.15 4.07 5.14
CA LEU A 24 -3.61 2.75 5.49
C LEU A 24 -2.20 2.81 6.09
N LEU A 25 -1.36 3.70 5.57
CA LEU A 25 -0.04 4.04 6.13
C LEU A 25 -0.10 5.45 6.72
N SER A 26 0.29 5.59 7.96
CA SER A 26 0.19 6.85 8.71
C SER A 26 1.46 7.72 8.65
N ASN A 27 2.51 7.26 7.98
CA ASN A 27 3.81 7.91 7.93
C ASN A 27 4.53 7.79 6.58
N VAL A 28 3.86 7.29 5.53
CA VAL A 28 4.40 7.17 4.18
C VAL A 28 3.40 7.74 3.19
N PHE A 29 3.81 8.74 2.43
CA PHE A 29 3.03 9.26 1.30
C PHE A 29 3.09 8.28 0.14
N CYS A 30 1.93 7.81 -0.30
CA CYS A 30 1.80 6.91 -1.44
C CYS A 30 0.45 7.06 -2.14
N ALA A 31 0.36 6.64 -3.39
CA ALA A 31 -0.81 6.87 -4.22
C ALA A 31 -1.05 5.77 -5.25
N ASP A 32 -2.11 5.93 -6.07
CA ASP A 32 -2.41 5.09 -7.22
C ASP A 32 -2.35 3.60 -6.85
N PRO A 33 -3.19 3.15 -5.89
CA PRO A 33 -3.06 1.84 -5.29
C PRO A 33 -3.48 0.71 -6.20
N TYR A 34 -2.85 -0.44 -6.04
CA TYR A 34 -3.28 -1.70 -6.61
C TYR A 34 -3.13 -2.83 -5.57
N GLY A 35 -4.18 -3.59 -5.34
CA GLY A 35 -4.23 -4.66 -4.33
C GLY A 35 -4.56 -6.01 -4.93
N PHE A 36 -3.96 -7.08 -4.41
CA PHE A 36 -4.30 -8.44 -4.77
C PHE A 36 -4.07 -9.41 -3.61
N GLU A 37 -4.84 -10.48 -3.59
CA GLU A 37 -4.65 -11.55 -2.62
C GLU A 37 -3.63 -12.57 -3.11
N TYR A 38 -2.72 -12.95 -2.22
CA TYR A 38 -1.81 -14.05 -2.44
C TYR A 38 -1.62 -14.85 -1.15
N GLN A 39 -1.92 -16.15 -1.20
CA GLN A 39 -1.81 -17.08 -0.06
C GLN A 39 -2.53 -16.58 1.20
N GLY A 40 -3.73 -16.02 1.04
CA GLY A 40 -4.56 -15.53 2.13
C GLY A 40 -4.14 -14.20 2.73
N ARG A 41 -3.15 -13.52 2.13
CA ARG A 41 -2.69 -12.20 2.52
C ARG A 41 -2.94 -11.18 1.42
N LEU A 42 -3.43 -10.00 1.79
CA LEU A 42 -3.59 -8.88 0.86
C LEU A 42 -2.29 -8.11 0.74
N TYR A 43 -1.78 -7.94 -0.48
CA TYR A 43 -0.65 -7.09 -0.83
C TYR A 43 -1.15 -5.85 -1.56
N VAL A 44 -0.59 -4.69 -1.24
CA VAL A 44 -0.91 -3.42 -1.87
C VAL A 44 0.37 -2.75 -2.36
N TYR A 45 0.35 -2.30 -3.60
CA TYR A 45 1.41 -1.51 -4.24
C TYR A 45 0.90 -0.11 -4.51
N GLY A 46 1.80 0.85 -4.56
CA GLY A 46 1.44 2.23 -4.87
C GLY A 46 2.62 3.05 -5.38
N THR A 47 2.32 4.16 -6.00
CA THR A 47 3.28 5.21 -6.36
C THR A 47 3.91 5.77 -5.10
N ASN A 48 5.24 5.89 -5.05
CA ASN A 48 5.97 6.36 -3.87
C ASN A 48 6.06 7.90 -3.82
N ASP A 49 4.99 8.56 -3.43
CA ASP A 49 5.00 10.03 -3.23
C ASP A 49 6.00 10.47 -2.16
N GLN A 50 6.34 9.59 -1.20
CA GLN A 50 7.34 9.86 -0.17
C GLN A 50 8.71 10.16 -0.77
N GLN A 51 9.10 9.49 -1.87
CA GLN A 51 10.38 9.74 -2.53
C GLN A 51 10.51 11.20 -2.97
N GLN A 52 9.46 11.77 -3.56
CA GLN A 52 9.49 13.18 -3.94
C GLN A 52 9.44 14.09 -2.71
N TYR A 53 8.61 13.76 -1.72
CA TYR A 53 8.52 14.51 -0.46
C TYR A 53 9.88 14.64 0.23
N ASP A 54 10.65 13.56 0.32
CA ASP A 54 11.97 13.53 0.94
C ASP A 54 12.97 14.44 0.23
N LEU A 55 12.81 14.64 -1.08
CA LEU A 55 13.68 15.49 -1.89
C LEU A 55 13.28 16.98 -1.85
N VAL A 56 11.96 17.29 -1.82
CA VAL A 56 11.49 18.68 -1.89
C VAL A 56 11.07 19.27 -0.54
N GLY A 57 10.83 18.41 0.46
CA GLY A 57 10.48 18.77 1.83
C GLY A 57 9.03 19.26 2.00
N LYS A 58 8.70 19.62 3.25
CA LYS A 58 7.34 19.97 3.71
C LYS A 58 6.66 21.10 2.89
N ASN A 59 7.42 22.02 2.34
CA ASN A 59 6.93 23.18 1.58
C ASN A 59 7.04 22.97 0.06
N GLY A 60 7.53 21.82 -0.39
CA GLY A 60 7.66 21.48 -1.80
C GLY A 60 6.35 21.05 -2.42
N LYS A 61 6.36 20.86 -3.75
CA LYS A 61 5.21 20.37 -4.50
C LYS A 61 5.47 18.96 -5.03
N ASN A 62 4.45 18.14 -5.05
CA ASN A 62 4.46 16.86 -5.73
C ASN A 62 4.24 17.09 -7.23
N THR A 63 5.32 17.12 -8.01
CA THR A 63 5.29 17.19 -9.47
C THR A 63 5.37 15.82 -10.13
N TYR A 64 5.53 14.75 -9.33
CA TYR A 64 5.69 13.34 -9.73
C TYR A 64 7.00 13.02 -10.47
N GLU A 65 7.72 14.01 -10.99
CA GLU A 65 8.91 13.84 -11.85
C GLU A 65 10.08 13.10 -11.17
N LEU A 66 10.18 13.20 -9.83
CA LEU A 66 11.26 12.58 -9.06
C LEU A 66 10.93 11.17 -8.55
N ILE A 67 9.74 10.65 -8.86
CA ILE A 67 9.29 9.36 -8.37
C ILE A 67 9.76 8.25 -9.32
N LYS A 68 10.69 7.41 -8.84
CA LYS A 68 11.28 6.28 -9.57
C LYS A 68 11.18 4.97 -8.77
N SER A 69 10.30 4.92 -7.80
CA SER A 69 10.06 3.74 -6.98
C SER A 69 8.58 3.58 -6.66
N LEU A 70 8.21 2.35 -6.34
CA LEU A 70 6.90 1.98 -5.86
C LEU A 70 7.00 1.56 -4.40
N VAL A 71 5.93 1.66 -3.64
CA VAL A 71 5.83 1.12 -2.28
C VAL A 71 5.12 -0.23 -2.31
N CYS A 72 5.43 -1.09 -1.32
CA CYS A 72 4.71 -2.33 -1.07
C CYS A 72 4.40 -2.47 0.43
N PHE A 73 3.17 -2.84 0.75
CA PHE A 73 2.74 -3.16 2.10
C PHE A 73 1.62 -4.22 2.06
N SER A 74 1.36 -4.90 3.16
CA SER A 74 0.41 -6.01 3.18
C SER A 74 -0.28 -6.17 4.53
N THR A 75 -1.41 -6.88 4.53
CA THR A 75 -2.20 -7.15 5.74
C THR A 75 -2.87 -8.52 5.69
N ASP A 76 -3.13 -9.08 6.87
CA ASP A 76 -3.98 -10.25 7.04
C ASP A 76 -5.35 -9.90 7.65
N ASP A 77 -5.48 -8.72 8.25
CA ASP A 77 -6.62 -8.33 9.08
C ASP A 77 -7.30 -7.02 8.66
N MET A 78 -6.77 -6.34 7.61
CA MET A 78 -7.27 -5.09 7.02
C MET A 78 -7.04 -3.83 7.86
N VAL A 79 -6.41 -3.91 9.04
CA VAL A 79 -6.13 -2.74 9.89
C VAL A 79 -4.68 -2.62 10.35
N ASN A 80 -3.97 -3.75 10.45
CA ASN A 80 -2.53 -3.77 10.71
C ASN A 80 -1.78 -4.02 9.40
N TRP A 81 -1.02 -3.04 8.95
CA TRP A 81 -0.32 -3.08 7.66
C TRP A 81 1.17 -3.24 7.88
N THR A 82 1.75 -4.30 7.33
CA THR A 82 3.20 -4.50 7.30
C THR A 82 3.79 -3.75 6.12
N TYR A 83 4.61 -2.74 6.38
CA TYR A 83 5.35 -2.02 5.34
C TYR A 83 6.59 -2.81 4.94
N HIS A 84 6.71 -3.13 3.64
CA HIS A 84 7.81 -3.92 3.08
C HIS A 84 8.88 -3.06 2.40
N GLY A 85 8.69 -1.75 2.35
CA GLY A 85 9.63 -0.83 1.73
C GLY A 85 9.30 -0.49 0.29
N ILE A 86 10.35 -0.20 -0.48
CA ILE A 86 10.24 0.28 -1.85
C ILE A 86 10.76 -0.74 -2.86
N ILE A 87 10.16 -0.71 -4.04
CA ILE A 87 10.70 -1.31 -5.27
C ILE A 87 11.37 -0.18 -6.03
N ASP A 88 12.69 -0.10 -5.95
CA ASP A 88 13.49 0.96 -6.59
C ASP A 88 13.69 0.66 -8.08
N VAL A 89 12.68 0.99 -8.89
CA VAL A 89 12.66 0.73 -10.33
C VAL A 89 13.85 1.40 -11.03
N GLY A 90 14.21 2.60 -10.60
CA GLY A 90 15.35 3.34 -11.18
C GLY A 90 16.70 2.67 -10.93
N LYS A 91 16.83 1.84 -9.86
CA LYS A 91 18.02 1.01 -9.64
C LYS A 91 17.96 -0.34 -10.35
N ILE A 92 16.75 -0.91 -10.53
CA ILE A 92 16.57 -2.17 -11.25
C ILE A 92 16.93 -1.97 -12.71
N ASP A 93 16.44 -0.90 -13.32
CA ASP A 93 16.83 -0.56 -14.69
C ASP A 93 16.75 0.95 -14.97
N SER A 94 17.84 1.51 -15.45
CA SER A 94 18.01 2.95 -15.63
C SER A 94 17.29 3.55 -16.84
N PHE A 95 16.76 2.74 -17.75
CA PHE A 95 16.00 3.26 -18.90
C PHE A 95 14.57 3.71 -18.51
N TYR A 96 14.06 3.27 -17.37
CA TYR A 96 12.79 3.77 -16.85
C TYR A 96 12.91 5.20 -16.32
N LEU A 97 12.07 6.09 -16.81
CA LEU A 97 12.09 7.50 -16.48
C LEU A 97 11.43 7.76 -15.12
N SER A 98 10.35 7.08 -14.86
CA SER A 98 9.55 7.14 -13.61
C SER A 98 8.85 5.81 -13.36
N SER A 99 8.25 5.66 -12.18
CA SER A 99 7.40 4.52 -11.88
C SER A 99 6.18 4.98 -11.08
N TRP A 100 5.03 5.06 -11.77
CA TRP A 100 3.76 5.47 -11.20
C TRP A 100 2.68 4.43 -11.43
N ALA A 101 1.59 4.50 -10.67
CA ALA A 101 0.37 3.73 -10.89
C ALA A 101 0.66 2.26 -11.24
N PRO A 102 1.08 1.44 -10.26
CA PRO A 102 1.34 0.02 -10.48
C PRO A 102 0.04 -0.75 -10.74
N ALA A 103 0.16 -1.84 -11.52
CA ALA A 103 -0.86 -2.87 -11.68
C ALA A 103 -0.16 -4.23 -11.68
N ILE A 104 -0.68 -5.22 -10.98
CA ILE A 104 0.00 -6.49 -10.80
C ILE A 104 -0.96 -7.68 -10.96
N VAL A 105 -0.45 -8.74 -11.59
CA VAL A 105 -1.06 -10.07 -11.59
C VAL A 105 -0.01 -11.12 -11.33
N TYR A 106 -0.45 -12.27 -10.89
CA TYR A 106 0.41 -13.45 -10.80
C TYR A 106 -0.31 -14.67 -11.35
N ARG A 107 0.46 -15.65 -11.78
CA ARG A 107 -0.05 -16.97 -12.15
C ARG A 107 1.04 -18.02 -12.00
N LYS A 108 0.59 -19.27 -11.88
CA LYS A 108 1.48 -20.42 -11.85
C LYS A 108 1.95 -20.73 -13.27
N GLU A 109 3.27 -20.77 -13.47
CA GLU A 109 3.88 -21.06 -14.76
C GLU A 109 4.29 -22.54 -14.91
N ALA A 110 4.80 -22.90 -16.10
CA ALA A 110 5.14 -24.30 -16.43
C ALA A 110 6.29 -24.88 -15.57
N ASP A 111 7.11 -24.03 -14.95
CA ASP A 111 8.16 -24.42 -14.00
C ASP A 111 7.61 -24.78 -12.61
N GLY A 112 6.29 -24.60 -12.41
CA GLY A 112 5.59 -24.88 -11.15
C GLY A 112 5.68 -23.76 -10.13
N LEU A 113 6.35 -22.66 -10.43
CA LEU A 113 6.44 -21.47 -9.58
C LEU A 113 5.32 -20.47 -9.90
N ASP A 114 4.98 -19.66 -8.91
CA ASP A 114 4.15 -18.49 -9.12
C ASP A 114 5.03 -17.36 -9.65
N HIS A 115 4.65 -16.79 -10.80
CA HIS A 115 5.34 -15.66 -11.41
C HIS A 115 4.46 -14.42 -11.29
N PHE A 116 5.06 -13.34 -10.82
CA PHE A 116 4.44 -12.03 -10.62
C PHE A 116 4.88 -11.08 -11.72
N TYR A 117 3.92 -10.36 -12.29
CA TYR A 117 4.12 -9.37 -13.36
C TYR A 117 3.59 -8.03 -12.87
N LEU A 118 4.51 -7.11 -12.58
CA LEU A 118 4.23 -5.78 -12.06
C LEU A 118 4.40 -4.75 -13.17
N TYR A 119 3.28 -4.28 -13.70
CA TYR A 119 3.23 -3.21 -14.69
C TYR A 119 3.17 -1.86 -13.98
N PHE A 120 3.70 -0.82 -14.61
CA PHE A 120 3.67 0.53 -14.06
C PHE A 120 3.81 1.58 -15.18
N SER A 121 3.35 2.79 -14.90
CA SER A 121 3.53 3.92 -15.82
C SER A 121 4.99 4.35 -15.84
N ASN A 122 5.62 4.27 -17.02
CA ASN A 122 6.94 4.86 -17.25
C ASN A 122 6.78 6.33 -17.65
N ASN A 123 6.52 7.22 -16.68
CA ASN A 123 6.08 8.59 -16.95
C ASN A 123 4.76 8.60 -17.74
N GLY A 124 4.47 9.63 -18.50
CA GLY A 124 3.34 9.69 -19.43
C GLY A 124 3.59 9.02 -20.79
N CYS A 125 4.70 8.31 -20.99
CA CYS A 125 5.13 7.87 -22.31
C CYS A 125 5.16 6.35 -22.52
N GLY A 126 4.76 5.55 -21.52
CA GLY A 126 4.74 4.09 -21.71
C GLY A 126 4.38 3.31 -20.47
N VAL A 127 4.39 1.97 -20.63
CA VAL A 127 4.19 0.99 -19.57
C VAL A 127 5.44 0.15 -19.40
N GLY A 128 6.06 0.18 -18.25
CA GLY A 128 7.13 -0.72 -17.84
C GLY A 128 6.57 -2.01 -17.24
N VAL A 129 7.41 -3.05 -17.16
CA VAL A 129 7.08 -4.30 -16.47
C VAL A 129 8.29 -4.86 -15.72
N LEU A 130 8.07 -5.30 -14.50
CA LEU A 130 9.03 -6.07 -13.70
C LEU A 130 8.45 -7.46 -13.44
N THR A 131 9.34 -8.44 -13.18
CA THR A 131 8.96 -9.80 -12.85
C THR A 131 9.66 -10.28 -11.59
N ALA A 132 8.99 -11.18 -10.86
CA ALA A 132 9.52 -11.85 -9.68
C ALA A 132 8.83 -13.20 -9.48
N THR A 133 9.36 -14.03 -8.57
CA THR A 133 8.73 -15.29 -8.10
C THR A 133 8.13 -15.17 -6.70
N SER A 134 8.11 -13.97 -6.16
CA SER A 134 7.51 -13.62 -4.86
C SER A 134 6.87 -12.24 -4.96
N PRO A 135 5.78 -11.95 -4.23
CA PRO A 135 5.17 -10.62 -4.19
C PRO A 135 6.12 -9.54 -3.63
N LEU A 136 7.15 -9.94 -2.90
CA LEU A 136 8.16 -9.02 -2.35
C LEU A 136 9.44 -8.94 -3.20
N GLY A 137 9.50 -9.64 -4.33
CA GLY A 137 10.68 -9.71 -5.17
C GLY A 137 11.60 -10.91 -4.82
N PRO A 138 12.92 -10.87 -5.17
CA PRO A 138 13.56 -9.76 -5.86
C PRO A 138 12.99 -9.50 -7.26
N TRP A 139 12.79 -8.23 -7.58
CA TRP A 139 12.25 -7.78 -8.87
C TRP A 139 13.34 -7.64 -9.91
N THR A 140 13.03 -8.03 -11.14
CA THR A 140 13.94 -7.92 -12.29
C THR A 140 13.22 -7.27 -13.46
N SER A 141 13.99 -6.58 -14.31
CA SER A 141 13.50 -6.04 -15.60
C SER A 141 13.74 -7.09 -16.70
N PRO A 142 12.69 -7.74 -17.21
CA PRO A 142 12.84 -8.80 -18.22
C PRO A 142 13.06 -8.26 -19.63
N LEU A 143 12.71 -7.01 -19.87
CA LEU A 143 12.79 -6.33 -21.17
C LEU A 143 13.89 -5.27 -21.14
N LYS A 144 14.38 -4.88 -22.34
CA LYS A 144 15.36 -3.80 -22.51
C LYS A 144 14.73 -2.47 -22.91
N LEU A 145 13.42 -2.44 -23.04
CA LEU A 145 12.59 -1.27 -23.39
C LEU A 145 11.27 -1.42 -22.61
N PRO A 146 10.50 -0.35 -22.44
CA PRO A 146 9.14 -0.46 -21.92
C PRO A 146 8.32 -1.43 -22.76
N LEU A 147 7.38 -2.15 -22.12
CA LEU A 147 6.46 -3.05 -22.83
C LEU A 147 5.57 -2.28 -23.80
N VAL A 148 5.09 -1.12 -23.39
CA VAL A 148 4.38 -0.15 -24.21
C VAL A 148 5.19 1.13 -24.25
N ASP A 149 5.38 1.72 -25.44
CA ASP A 149 6.11 2.98 -25.61
C ASP A 149 5.37 3.89 -26.59
N VAL A 150 5.47 5.20 -26.39
CA VAL A 150 4.86 6.20 -27.28
C VAL A 150 5.33 6.02 -28.72
N GLY A 151 4.39 6.10 -29.66
CA GLY A 151 4.69 5.91 -31.10
C GLY A 151 4.87 4.45 -31.54
N MET A 152 4.67 3.47 -30.63
CA MET A 152 4.65 2.06 -30.98
C MET A 152 3.55 1.77 -32.03
N LYS A 153 3.81 0.84 -32.96
CA LYS A 153 2.85 0.45 -33.97
C LYS A 153 1.51 0.00 -33.36
N GLY A 154 0.42 0.61 -33.82
CA GLY A 154 -0.95 0.34 -33.36
C GLY A 154 -1.44 1.27 -32.26
N ILE A 155 -0.55 2.08 -31.68
CA ILE A 155 -0.90 3.11 -30.68
C ILE A 155 -0.30 4.48 -31.01
N GLU A 156 0.08 4.71 -32.23
CA GLU A 156 0.72 5.97 -32.72
C GLU A 156 -0.17 7.21 -32.42
N ASN A 157 -1.47 6.97 -32.26
CA ASN A 157 -2.47 7.99 -31.97
C ASN A 157 -2.82 8.11 -30.49
N VAL A 158 -2.12 7.42 -29.57
CA VAL A 158 -2.30 7.54 -28.13
C VAL A 158 -1.22 8.45 -27.57
N PRO A 159 -1.52 9.71 -27.19
CA PRO A 159 -0.49 10.67 -26.79
C PRO A 159 0.24 10.28 -25.53
N ASN A 160 -0.49 9.72 -24.58
CA ASN A 160 0.04 9.29 -23.26
C ASN A 160 -0.36 7.83 -22.98
N PRO A 161 0.37 6.84 -23.50
CA PRO A 161 0.07 5.43 -23.30
C PRO A 161 0.55 4.93 -21.92
N PHE A 162 -0.07 5.38 -20.82
CA PHE A 162 0.32 5.14 -19.43
C PHE A 162 -0.87 4.65 -18.58
N GLY A 163 -0.69 4.54 -17.26
CA GLY A 163 -1.75 4.16 -16.32
C GLY A 163 -2.28 2.75 -16.59
N PRO A 164 -1.44 1.69 -16.45
CA PRO A 164 -1.86 0.33 -16.77
C PRO A 164 -2.91 -0.20 -15.79
N GLY A 165 -3.90 -0.94 -16.32
CA GLY A 165 -4.72 -1.88 -15.59
C GLY A 165 -4.54 -3.27 -16.18
N VAL A 166 -4.55 -4.32 -15.37
CA VAL A 166 -4.29 -5.69 -15.83
C VAL A 166 -5.19 -6.69 -15.14
N CYS A 167 -5.68 -7.70 -15.85
CA CYS A 167 -6.37 -8.85 -15.26
C CYS A 167 -6.02 -10.15 -15.96
N LEU A 168 -6.35 -11.26 -15.33
CA LEU A 168 -6.43 -12.58 -15.94
C LEU A 168 -7.89 -12.94 -16.14
N ASP A 169 -8.26 -13.56 -17.25
CA ASP A 169 -9.58 -14.15 -17.46
C ASP A 169 -9.63 -15.61 -16.96
N ASP A 170 -10.79 -16.26 -17.08
CA ASP A 170 -11.00 -17.66 -16.62
C ASP A 170 -10.11 -18.68 -17.36
N ASN A 171 -9.54 -18.32 -18.51
CA ASN A 171 -8.59 -19.15 -19.25
C ASN A 171 -7.13 -18.93 -18.79
N GLY A 172 -6.91 -17.98 -17.87
CA GLY A 172 -5.60 -17.53 -17.45
C GLY A 172 -4.89 -16.66 -18.51
N ASP A 173 -5.64 -16.15 -19.50
CA ASP A 173 -5.11 -15.19 -20.46
C ASP A 173 -4.99 -13.79 -19.83
N GLY A 174 -3.84 -13.13 -20.03
CA GLY A 174 -3.58 -11.79 -19.54
C GLY A 174 -4.15 -10.71 -20.45
N TRP A 175 -4.69 -9.67 -19.87
CA TRP A 175 -5.23 -8.49 -20.56
C TRP A 175 -4.68 -7.22 -19.95
N LEU A 176 -4.22 -6.31 -20.81
CA LEU A 176 -3.65 -5.02 -20.41
C LEU A 176 -4.46 -3.89 -21.02
N VAL A 177 -4.83 -2.92 -20.19
CA VAL A 177 -5.45 -1.66 -20.61
C VAL A 177 -4.56 -0.50 -20.21
N PHE A 178 -4.53 0.56 -21.01
CA PHE A 178 -3.75 1.78 -20.75
C PHE A 178 -4.27 2.93 -21.60
N GLY A 179 -3.90 4.18 -21.26
CA GLY A 179 -4.22 5.32 -22.10
C GLY A 179 -4.15 6.66 -21.37
N GLY A 180 -4.17 7.73 -22.14
CA GLY A 180 -4.18 9.12 -21.67
C GLY A 180 -4.09 10.13 -22.80
N GLY A 181 -4.49 11.39 -22.54
CA GLY A 181 -4.54 12.45 -23.51
C GLY A 181 -5.72 12.33 -24.47
N TYR A 182 -5.65 13.01 -25.61
CA TYR A 182 -6.67 13.02 -26.65
C TYR A 182 -6.10 12.45 -27.94
N ALA A 183 -6.71 11.39 -28.45
CA ALA A 183 -6.36 10.87 -29.77
C ALA A 183 -6.69 11.89 -30.88
N PRO A 184 -6.08 11.82 -32.06
CA PRO A 184 -6.44 12.68 -33.18
C PRO A 184 -7.95 12.61 -33.50
N GLY A 185 -8.65 13.75 -33.40
CA GLY A 185 -10.09 13.84 -33.55
C GLY A 185 -10.90 13.58 -32.27
N GLY A 186 -10.25 13.21 -31.16
CA GLY A 186 -10.88 13.13 -29.85
C GLY A 186 -11.24 14.51 -29.29
N ASP A 187 -12.27 14.56 -28.46
CA ASP A 187 -12.70 15.75 -27.72
C ASP A 187 -12.91 15.42 -26.24
N ASP A 188 -13.33 16.40 -25.45
CA ASP A 188 -13.57 16.23 -24.01
C ASP A 188 -14.54 15.09 -23.69
N ALA A 189 -15.59 14.91 -24.50
CA ALA A 189 -16.59 13.87 -24.30
C ALA A 189 -16.13 12.48 -24.76
N MET A 190 -15.25 12.44 -25.76
CA MET A 190 -14.71 11.20 -26.33
C MET A 190 -13.21 11.36 -26.68
N PRO A 191 -12.31 11.26 -25.71
CA PRO A 191 -10.87 11.41 -25.93
C PRO A 191 -10.27 10.36 -26.86
N GLY A 192 -10.83 9.13 -26.91
CA GLY A 192 -10.42 8.07 -27.84
C GLY A 192 -9.02 7.50 -27.63
N SER A 193 -8.44 7.69 -26.47
CA SER A 193 -7.03 7.35 -26.17
C SER A 193 -6.84 6.08 -25.34
N VAL A 194 -7.90 5.35 -24.97
CA VAL A 194 -7.80 4.10 -24.24
C VAL A 194 -7.54 2.93 -25.19
N ARG A 195 -6.62 2.07 -24.84
CA ARG A 195 -6.34 0.82 -25.56
C ARG A 195 -6.37 -0.38 -24.63
N ILE A 196 -6.88 -1.48 -25.15
CA ILE A 196 -6.82 -2.80 -24.55
C ILE A 196 -6.14 -3.77 -25.50
N VAL A 197 -5.40 -4.72 -24.95
CA VAL A 197 -4.68 -5.73 -25.70
C VAL A 197 -4.63 -7.04 -24.92
N LYS A 198 -4.71 -8.17 -25.62
CA LYS A 198 -4.40 -9.48 -25.06
C LYS A 198 -2.89 -9.64 -24.97
N LEU A 199 -2.39 -9.96 -23.78
CA LEU A 199 -0.99 -10.26 -23.56
C LEU A 199 -0.61 -11.63 -24.13
N GLY A 200 0.65 -11.79 -24.51
CA GLY A 200 1.24 -13.08 -24.83
C GLY A 200 1.28 -14.02 -23.63
N ARG A 201 1.53 -15.31 -23.89
CA ARG A 201 1.69 -16.31 -22.81
C ARG A 201 2.81 -15.95 -21.82
N ASP A 202 3.80 -15.20 -22.25
CA ASP A 202 4.91 -14.72 -21.44
C ASP A 202 4.56 -13.50 -20.59
N MET A 203 3.37 -12.91 -20.76
CA MET A 203 2.95 -11.65 -20.12
C MET A 203 3.85 -10.45 -20.46
N LEU A 204 4.75 -10.59 -21.44
CA LEU A 204 5.80 -9.65 -21.81
C LEU A 204 5.74 -9.27 -23.30
N SER A 205 4.74 -9.78 -24.00
CA SER A 205 4.47 -9.54 -25.42
C SER A 205 2.97 -9.41 -25.65
N PHE A 206 2.57 -9.16 -26.90
CA PHE A 206 1.15 -9.02 -27.28
C PHE A 206 0.70 -10.17 -28.17
N ALA A 207 -0.48 -10.72 -27.86
CA ALA A 207 -1.13 -11.81 -28.62
C ALA A 207 -2.28 -11.31 -29.52
N SER A 208 -2.61 -10.01 -29.47
CA SER A 208 -3.61 -9.38 -30.34
C SER A 208 -3.13 -8.02 -30.80
N ASP A 209 -3.85 -7.43 -31.78
CA ASP A 209 -3.78 -6.00 -32.02
C ASP A 209 -4.40 -5.22 -30.87
N PHE A 210 -4.04 -3.93 -30.77
CA PHE A 210 -4.63 -3.01 -29.82
C PHE A 210 -6.03 -2.60 -30.26
N ALA A 211 -7.01 -2.72 -29.36
CA ALA A 211 -8.38 -2.27 -29.57
C ALA A 211 -8.68 -1.03 -28.74
N GLU A 212 -9.51 -0.14 -29.26
CA GLU A 212 -9.98 1.04 -28.55
C GLU A 212 -11.14 0.71 -27.63
N ILE A 213 -11.11 1.22 -26.39
CA ILE A 213 -12.28 1.30 -25.51
C ILE A 213 -12.87 2.71 -25.65
N PRO A 214 -14.12 2.88 -26.10
CA PRO A 214 -14.74 4.19 -26.30
C PRO A 214 -15.25 4.75 -24.95
N ALA A 215 -14.33 5.09 -24.06
CA ALA A 215 -14.62 5.56 -22.70
C ALA A 215 -14.98 7.06 -22.69
N PRO A 216 -16.23 7.42 -22.31
CA PRO A 216 -16.63 8.82 -22.31
C PRO A 216 -15.91 9.59 -21.22
N TYR A 217 -15.49 10.81 -21.56
CA TYR A 217 -14.81 11.74 -20.64
C TYR A 217 -13.58 11.14 -19.95
N PHE A 218 -12.92 10.16 -20.55
CA PHE A 218 -11.73 9.53 -20.01
C PHE A 218 -10.61 10.54 -19.74
N LEU A 219 -9.89 10.35 -18.61
CA LEU A 219 -8.67 11.09 -18.28
C LEU A 219 -7.48 10.15 -18.13
N GLU A 220 -7.54 9.26 -17.13
CA GLU A 220 -6.44 8.41 -16.68
C GLU A 220 -6.93 7.28 -15.73
N ALA A 221 -6.03 6.66 -14.98
CA ALA A 221 -6.32 5.71 -13.92
C ALA A 221 -7.10 4.48 -14.40
N CYS A 222 -6.56 3.82 -15.43
CA CYS A 222 -7.14 2.58 -15.92
C CYS A 222 -7.04 1.47 -14.87
N ASP A 223 -8.16 0.78 -14.64
CA ASP A 223 -8.20 -0.46 -13.89
C ASP A 223 -9.00 -1.50 -14.68
N LEU A 224 -8.62 -2.77 -14.58
CA LEU A 224 -9.26 -3.85 -15.33
C LEU A 224 -9.48 -5.05 -14.44
N ASN A 225 -10.75 -5.46 -14.35
CA ASN A 225 -11.17 -6.65 -13.62
C ASN A 225 -11.90 -7.61 -14.53
N PHE A 226 -11.89 -8.91 -14.18
CA PHE A 226 -12.71 -9.93 -14.83
C PHE A 226 -13.66 -10.52 -13.79
N ILE A 227 -14.97 -10.30 -13.97
CA ILE A 227 -16.00 -10.65 -13.01
C ILE A 227 -17.09 -11.43 -13.73
N ASN A 228 -17.31 -12.67 -13.32
CA ASN A 228 -18.38 -13.54 -13.84
C ASN A 228 -18.44 -13.54 -15.39
N GLY A 229 -17.30 -13.81 -16.05
CA GLY A 229 -17.20 -13.89 -17.50
C GLY A 229 -17.28 -12.55 -18.24
N THR A 230 -17.06 -11.44 -17.54
CA THR A 230 -17.19 -10.09 -18.08
C THR A 230 -15.98 -9.23 -17.71
N TYR A 231 -15.40 -8.57 -18.67
CA TYR A 231 -14.37 -7.57 -18.47
C TYR A 231 -15.00 -6.28 -17.93
N VAL A 232 -14.47 -5.76 -16.86
CA VAL A 232 -14.87 -4.52 -16.20
C VAL A 232 -13.71 -3.55 -16.27
N PHE A 233 -13.83 -2.57 -17.13
CA PHE A 233 -12.87 -1.46 -17.23
C PHE A 233 -13.35 -0.29 -16.42
N SER A 234 -12.58 0.14 -15.43
CA SER A 234 -12.84 1.37 -14.69
C SER A 234 -11.76 2.42 -14.91
N TYR A 235 -12.15 3.69 -14.79
CA TYR A 235 -11.30 4.82 -15.15
C TYR A 235 -11.73 6.11 -14.48
N ASN A 236 -10.80 7.06 -14.40
CA ASN A 236 -11.07 8.42 -13.94
C ASN A 236 -11.59 9.29 -15.09
N ASN A 237 -12.70 9.98 -14.84
CA ASN A 237 -13.24 10.99 -15.74
C ASN A 237 -12.43 12.30 -15.67
N ASN A 238 -12.41 13.06 -16.76
CA ASN A 238 -11.77 14.37 -16.81
C ASN A 238 -12.50 15.44 -15.97
N TRP A 239 -11.87 16.62 -15.85
CA TRP A 239 -12.36 17.75 -15.06
C TRP A 239 -13.33 18.68 -15.81
N VAL A 240 -13.78 18.27 -17.00
CA VAL A 240 -14.60 19.09 -17.88
C VAL A 240 -16.09 18.86 -17.60
N GLU A 241 -16.89 19.93 -17.67
CA GLU A 241 -18.35 19.87 -17.57
C GLU A 241 -18.95 18.90 -18.61
N ARG A 242 -19.92 18.08 -18.21
CA ARG A 242 -20.57 17.07 -19.05
C ARG A 242 -21.61 17.69 -19.98
N LYS A 243 -21.16 18.42 -21.01
CA LYS A 243 -22.05 19.12 -21.97
C LYS A 243 -22.79 18.17 -22.92
N LYS A 244 -22.27 16.97 -23.14
CA LYS A 244 -22.86 15.93 -23.97
C LYS A 244 -22.99 14.66 -23.15
N TRP A 245 -24.19 14.15 -22.99
CA TRP A 245 -24.40 12.90 -22.28
C TRP A 245 -25.54 12.11 -22.92
N ASP A 246 -25.17 11.08 -23.65
CA ASP A 246 -26.08 10.26 -24.48
C ASP A 246 -26.23 8.83 -23.90
N TYR A 247 -25.87 8.62 -22.63
CA TYR A 247 -25.94 7.33 -21.99
C TYR A 247 -27.17 7.25 -21.06
N ASP A 248 -27.81 6.08 -21.03
CA ASP A 248 -28.89 5.75 -20.09
C ASP A 248 -28.31 5.42 -18.71
N ALA A 249 -27.64 6.41 -18.12
CA ALA A 249 -26.99 6.33 -16.81
C ALA A 249 -26.86 7.74 -16.23
N PRO A 250 -26.77 7.90 -14.91
CA PRO A 250 -26.54 9.20 -14.29
C PRO A 250 -25.27 9.86 -14.81
N VAL A 251 -25.35 11.18 -15.00
CA VAL A 251 -24.20 11.99 -15.41
C VAL A 251 -23.11 11.93 -14.32
N PRO A 252 -21.89 11.49 -14.64
CA PRO A 252 -20.82 11.46 -13.65
C PRO A 252 -20.33 12.87 -13.31
N SER A 253 -20.01 13.13 -12.05
CA SER A 253 -19.34 14.37 -11.67
C SER A 253 -17.93 14.43 -12.24
N GLU A 254 -17.33 15.62 -12.23
CA GLU A 254 -15.97 15.85 -12.67
C GLU A 254 -14.97 15.04 -11.82
N CYS A 255 -13.96 14.49 -12.47
CA CYS A 255 -12.91 13.68 -11.83
C CYS A 255 -13.45 12.57 -10.91
N SER A 256 -14.56 11.94 -11.31
CA SER A 256 -15.13 10.75 -10.66
C SER A 256 -14.68 9.47 -11.37
N MET A 257 -14.82 8.33 -10.72
CA MET A 257 -14.52 7.02 -11.31
C MET A 257 -15.75 6.42 -11.97
N SER A 258 -15.64 6.07 -13.24
CA SER A 258 -16.67 5.40 -14.04
C SER A 258 -16.22 4.00 -14.46
N TYR A 259 -17.17 3.18 -14.91
CA TYR A 259 -16.84 1.88 -15.45
C TYR A 259 -17.68 1.49 -16.67
N MET A 260 -17.07 0.66 -17.49
CA MET A 260 -17.66 0.03 -18.68
C MET A 260 -17.49 -1.49 -18.59
N THR A 261 -18.36 -2.24 -19.28
CA THR A 261 -18.30 -3.68 -19.32
C THR A 261 -18.32 -4.22 -20.75
N SER A 262 -17.63 -5.34 -20.98
CA SER A 262 -17.63 -6.07 -22.24
C SER A 262 -17.44 -7.57 -22.02
N LYS A 263 -18.03 -8.40 -22.90
CA LYS A 263 -17.71 -9.83 -23.01
C LYS A 263 -16.76 -10.14 -24.19
N ASN A 264 -16.51 -9.15 -25.05
CA ASN A 264 -15.58 -9.26 -26.17
C ASN A 264 -14.69 -8.02 -26.23
N PRO A 265 -13.63 -7.95 -25.40
CA PRO A 265 -12.91 -6.71 -25.12
C PRO A 265 -12.15 -6.14 -26.34
N LEU A 266 -11.89 -6.93 -27.39
CA LEU A 266 -11.26 -6.47 -28.62
C LEU A 266 -12.26 -5.85 -29.62
N ASP A 267 -13.56 -5.99 -29.41
CA ASP A 267 -14.58 -5.30 -30.20
C ASP A 267 -14.99 -3.99 -29.49
N SER A 268 -14.56 -2.86 -30.01
CA SER A 268 -14.88 -1.53 -29.46
C SER A 268 -16.38 -1.29 -29.30
N LYS A 269 -17.23 -1.93 -30.12
CA LYS A 269 -18.69 -1.79 -30.05
C LYS A 269 -19.32 -2.64 -28.95
N SER A 270 -18.60 -3.57 -28.37
CA SER A 270 -19.09 -4.45 -27.31
C SER A 270 -19.05 -3.79 -25.92
N TRP A 271 -18.33 -2.68 -25.79
CA TRP A 271 -18.21 -1.95 -24.53
C TRP A 271 -19.47 -1.14 -24.25
N THR A 272 -20.01 -1.32 -23.05
CA THR A 272 -21.20 -0.61 -22.56
C THR A 272 -20.84 0.21 -21.34
N TYR A 273 -21.09 1.51 -21.39
CA TYR A 273 -21.01 2.36 -20.21
C TYR A 273 -22.08 1.95 -19.18
N LYS A 274 -21.70 1.79 -17.92
CA LYS A 274 -22.61 1.34 -16.87
C LYS A 274 -22.98 2.48 -15.91
N ASN A 275 -22.00 3.05 -15.25
CA ASN A 275 -22.21 4.11 -14.28
C ASN A 275 -20.87 4.71 -13.80
N HIS A 276 -20.96 5.74 -12.96
CA HIS A 276 -19.87 6.10 -12.05
C HIS A 276 -20.12 5.42 -10.69
N TYR A 277 -19.03 5.02 -10.01
CA TYR A 277 -19.11 4.24 -8.77
C TYR A 277 -18.37 4.89 -7.61
N PHE A 278 -17.55 5.92 -7.87
CA PHE A 278 -16.82 6.63 -6.83
C PHE A 278 -16.61 8.10 -7.23
N LYS A 279 -17.16 9.01 -6.45
CA LYS A 279 -16.99 10.44 -6.69
C LYS A 279 -15.59 10.91 -6.35
N ASN A 280 -15.22 12.13 -6.79
CA ASN A 280 -13.98 12.72 -6.29
C ASN A 280 -13.99 12.79 -4.75
N PRO A 281 -12.90 12.42 -4.07
CA PRO A 281 -12.84 12.50 -2.60
C PRO A 281 -13.24 13.87 -2.03
N GLY A 282 -12.98 14.95 -2.75
CA GLY A 282 -13.43 16.31 -2.35
C GLY A 282 -14.93 16.49 -2.27
N GLU A 283 -15.72 15.79 -3.08
CA GLU A 283 -17.18 15.79 -2.98
C GLU A 283 -17.69 14.96 -1.78
N GLN A 284 -16.82 14.15 -1.20
CA GLN A 284 -17.14 13.23 -0.10
C GLN A 284 -16.65 13.75 1.27
N GLY A 285 -16.29 15.04 1.36
CA GLY A 285 -15.80 15.66 2.61
C GLY A 285 -14.33 15.39 2.90
N LEU A 286 -13.59 14.92 1.90
CA LEU A 286 -12.13 14.81 1.86
C LEU A 286 -11.58 15.93 0.96
N ASN A 287 -10.31 15.89 0.55
CA ASN A 287 -9.75 16.94 -0.28
C ASN A 287 -9.88 16.63 -1.78
N TYR A 288 -10.11 17.67 -2.58
CA TYR A 288 -10.01 17.56 -4.03
C TYR A 288 -8.55 17.29 -4.45
N SER A 289 -8.36 16.24 -5.22
CA SER A 289 -7.12 15.92 -5.94
C SER A 289 -7.47 15.09 -7.18
N ASN A 290 -6.47 14.65 -7.96
CA ASN A 290 -6.71 13.60 -8.93
C ASN A 290 -7.29 12.36 -8.22
N ASN A 291 -8.03 11.53 -8.96
CA ASN A 291 -8.72 10.38 -8.42
C ASN A 291 -8.22 9.11 -9.10
N HIS A 292 -7.92 8.11 -8.31
CA HIS A 292 -7.47 6.81 -8.78
C HIS A 292 -7.96 5.75 -7.83
N THR A 293 -8.58 4.71 -8.35
CA THR A 293 -9.08 3.59 -7.54
C THR A 293 -8.65 2.26 -8.14
N HIS A 294 -8.60 1.25 -7.29
CA HIS A 294 -8.55 -0.15 -7.68
C HIS A 294 -9.63 -0.91 -6.90
N ILE A 295 -10.39 -1.77 -7.59
CA ILE A 295 -11.38 -2.63 -6.98
C ILE A 295 -10.87 -4.07 -6.95
N PHE A 296 -11.03 -4.73 -5.82
CA PHE A 296 -10.52 -6.09 -5.62
C PHE A 296 -11.38 -6.87 -4.65
N LYS A 297 -11.29 -8.20 -4.72
CA LYS A 297 -11.96 -9.11 -3.80
C LYS A 297 -10.93 -9.69 -2.82
N TYR A 298 -11.26 -9.70 -1.52
CA TYR A 298 -10.47 -10.33 -0.48
C TYR A 298 -11.40 -11.04 0.51
N GLN A 299 -11.16 -12.32 0.75
CA GLN A 299 -11.99 -13.16 1.63
C GLN A 299 -13.50 -13.00 1.36
N ASP A 300 -13.90 -13.17 0.10
CA ASP A 300 -15.30 -13.08 -0.39
C ASP A 300 -15.99 -11.73 -0.25
N GLN A 301 -15.30 -10.68 0.18
CA GLN A 301 -15.81 -9.31 0.22
C GLN A 301 -15.08 -8.42 -0.81
N TRP A 302 -15.84 -7.55 -1.50
CA TRP A 302 -15.29 -6.53 -2.38
C TRP A 302 -14.86 -5.30 -1.60
N TYR A 303 -13.76 -4.70 -2.04
CA TYR A 303 -13.16 -3.50 -1.49
C TYR A 303 -12.75 -2.55 -2.60
N ILE A 304 -12.63 -1.27 -2.23
CA ILE A 304 -12.05 -0.23 -3.07
C ILE A 304 -10.82 0.35 -2.37
N LEU A 305 -9.71 0.38 -3.10
CA LEU A 305 -8.55 1.19 -2.75
C LEU A 305 -8.63 2.51 -3.52
N TYR A 306 -8.23 3.59 -2.90
CA TYR A 306 -8.20 4.92 -3.52
C TYR A 306 -7.15 5.78 -2.82
N HIS A 307 -6.83 6.96 -3.33
CA HIS A 307 -5.95 7.88 -2.62
C HIS A 307 -6.63 9.20 -2.26
N THR A 308 -6.10 9.86 -1.24
CA THR A 308 -6.54 11.16 -0.73
C THR A 308 -5.35 11.98 -0.25
N LEU A 309 -5.61 13.22 0.21
CA LEU A 309 -4.62 14.05 0.90
C LEU A 309 -4.70 13.95 2.43
N THR A 310 -5.30 12.89 2.98
CA THR A 310 -5.55 12.77 4.43
C THR A 310 -4.27 12.77 5.26
N LEU A 311 -3.22 12.07 4.83
CA LEU A 311 -1.94 12.10 5.55
C LEU A 311 -1.29 13.48 5.49
N GLN A 312 -1.37 14.17 4.36
CA GLN A 312 -0.90 15.54 4.20
C GLN A 312 -1.58 16.50 5.20
N GLU A 313 -2.90 16.36 5.39
CA GLU A 313 -3.62 17.11 6.42
C GLU A 313 -3.16 16.76 7.84
N ASN A 314 -3.01 15.47 8.13
CA ASN A 314 -2.61 14.98 9.45
C ASN A 314 -1.22 15.47 9.86
N THR A 315 -0.30 15.57 8.89
CA THR A 315 1.09 16.01 9.11
C THR A 315 1.31 17.51 8.91
N GLU A 316 0.22 18.26 8.63
CA GLU A 316 0.29 19.71 8.31
C GLU A 316 1.28 20.02 7.18
N THR A 317 1.34 19.12 6.19
CA THR A 317 2.14 19.25 4.97
C THR A 317 1.27 19.85 3.86
N ASN A 318 1.89 20.43 2.85
CA ASN A 318 1.23 20.93 1.65
C ASN A 318 1.89 20.33 0.41
N GLY A 319 1.36 20.63 -0.78
CA GLY A 319 2.03 20.30 -2.04
C GLY A 319 1.44 19.15 -2.83
N GLY A 320 0.35 18.50 -2.36
CA GLY A 320 -0.35 17.45 -3.11
C GLY A 320 0.25 16.04 -2.90
N PHE A 321 0.83 15.75 -1.72
CA PHE A 321 1.32 14.43 -1.34
C PHE A 321 0.15 13.55 -0.89
N ARG A 322 -0.06 12.44 -1.58
CA ARG A 322 -1.22 11.58 -1.46
C ARG A 322 -1.00 10.47 -0.44
N SER A 323 -2.09 9.87 -0.01
CA SER A 323 -2.09 8.70 0.90
C SER A 323 -3.16 7.70 0.50
N ILE A 324 -2.83 6.42 0.52
CA ILE A 324 -3.75 5.33 0.15
C ILE A 324 -4.73 5.10 1.29
N CYS A 325 -6.00 4.95 0.90
CA CYS A 325 -7.16 4.65 1.73
C CYS A 325 -7.89 3.42 1.18
N ALA A 326 -8.74 2.81 2.02
CA ALA A 326 -9.60 1.70 1.61
C ALA A 326 -10.96 1.76 2.31
N ASP A 327 -11.99 1.32 1.60
CA ASP A 327 -13.34 1.13 2.12
C ASP A 327 -13.98 -0.13 1.51
N ARG A 328 -15.11 -0.58 2.07
CA ARG A 328 -15.89 -1.66 1.50
C ARG A 328 -16.60 -1.21 0.23
N LEU A 329 -16.79 -2.14 -0.69
CA LEU A 329 -17.49 -1.94 -1.95
C LEU A 329 -18.54 -3.03 -2.12
N GLU A 330 -19.70 -2.65 -2.64
CA GLU A 330 -20.77 -3.59 -2.97
C GLU A 330 -20.81 -3.80 -4.48
N ILE A 331 -20.65 -5.07 -4.91
CA ILE A 331 -20.76 -5.47 -6.33
C ILE A 331 -21.78 -6.60 -6.43
N ASN A 332 -22.77 -6.42 -7.29
CA ASN A 332 -23.62 -7.53 -7.73
C ASN A 332 -22.88 -8.30 -8.85
N GLU A 333 -22.19 -9.37 -8.49
CA GLU A 333 -21.38 -10.15 -9.44
C GLU A 333 -22.22 -10.76 -10.58
N ASN A 334 -23.49 -11.12 -10.33
CA ASN A 334 -24.35 -11.72 -11.36
C ASN A 334 -24.75 -10.70 -12.43
N ALA A 335 -25.06 -9.48 -12.04
CA ALA A 335 -25.39 -8.38 -12.94
C ALA A 335 -24.17 -7.59 -13.41
N VAL A 336 -23.00 -7.82 -12.77
CA VAL A 336 -21.79 -7.03 -12.92
C VAL A 336 -22.06 -5.55 -12.72
N GLU A 337 -22.70 -5.23 -11.59
CA GLU A 337 -23.09 -3.88 -11.19
C GLU A 337 -22.34 -3.45 -9.94
N ILE A 338 -21.59 -2.35 -10.05
CA ILE A 338 -20.86 -1.73 -8.95
C ILE A 338 -21.72 -0.62 -8.34
N SER A 339 -21.99 -0.71 -7.04
CA SER A 339 -22.73 0.31 -6.31
C SER A 339 -21.90 1.58 -6.13
N LEU A 340 -22.58 2.73 -6.03
CA LEU A 340 -21.90 3.99 -5.70
C LEU A 340 -21.29 3.88 -4.29
N SER A 341 -19.97 3.94 -4.23
CA SER A 341 -19.19 3.84 -3.00
C SER A 341 -18.81 5.19 -2.44
N GLN A 342 -18.48 5.22 -1.17
CA GLN A 342 -18.07 6.44 -0.47
C GLN A 342 -16.70 6.22 0.20
N GLY A 343 -15.78 7.16 -0.05
CA GLY A 343 -14.52 7.24 0.68
C GLY A 343 -14.74 7.83 2.07
N THR A 344 -14.12 7.23 3.08
CA THR A 344 -14.29 7.64 4.48
C THR A 344 -12.97 7.86 5.19
N ARG A 345 -12.99 8.69 6.24
CA ARG A 345 -11.84 8.77 7.18
C ARG A 345 -11.81 7.56 8.12
N GLN A 346 -12.97 6.92 8.35
CA GLN A 346 -13.07 5.75 9.21
C GLN A 346 -12.29 4.57 8.64
N GLY A 347 -12.41 4.30 7.35
CA GLY A 347 -11.76 3.18 6.68
C GLY A 347 -12.31 1.83 7.13
N LEU A 348 -11.47 0.81 7.03
CA LEU A 348 -11.83 -0.57 7.28
C LEU A 348 -11.80 -0.92 8.78
N VAL A 349 -12.56 -1.95 9.13
CA VAL A 349 -12.51 -2.62 10.44
C VAL A 349 -11.77 -3.95 10.29
N ALA A 350 -11.17 -4.42 11.38
CA ALA A 350 -10.51 -5.71 11.40
C ALA A 350 -11.48 -6.84 11.04
N ILE A 351 -11.05 -7.73 10.14
CA ILE A 351 -11.81 -8.93 9.75
C ILE A 351 -11.48 -10.14 10.63
N LYS A 352 -10.37 -10.08 11.35
CA LYS A 352 -9.92 -11.03 12.36
C LYS A 352 -9.01 -10.34 13.37
N ASN A 353 -8.82 -10.96 14.52
CA ASN A 353 -7.80 -10.53 15.48
C ASN A 353 -6.41 -10.98 15.03
N LEU A 354 -5.40 -10.18 15.35
CA LEU A 354 -4.00 -10.55 15.14
C LEU A 354 -3.54 -11.45 16.30
N ASN A 355 -2.83 -12.54 15.96
CA ASN A 355 -2.27 -13.46 16.94
C ASN A 355 -0.91 -12.94 17.46
N PRO A 356 -0.79 -12.46 18.71
CA PRO A 356 0.47 -11.97 19.27
C PRO A 356 1.44 -13.08 19.69
N PHE A 357 0.99 -14.34 19.74
CA PHE A 357 1.84 -15.50 20.05
C PHE A 357 2.69 -15.94 18.84
N GLU A 358 2.37 -15.44 17.65
CA GLU A 358 3.23 -15.54 16.48
C GLU A 358 4.13 -14.31 16.37
N ASN A 359 5.26 -14.44 15.67
CA ASN A 359 6.14 -13.31 15.42
C ASN A 359 5.44 -12.21 14.59
N VAL A 360 5.42 -11.00 15.14
CA VAL A 360 4.89 -9.80 14.49
C VAL A 360 6.04 -8.90 14.06
N ALA A 361 6.07 -8.50 12.79
CA ALA A 361 7.08 -7.57 12.29
C ALA A 361 6.96 -6.21 12.97
N GLY A 362 8.07 -5.56 13.30
CA GLY A 362 8.09 -4.21 13.87
C GLY A 362 7.48 -3.15 12.94
N THR A 363 7.36 -3.45 11.65
CA THR A 363 6.72 -2.61 10.64
C THR A 363 5.24 -2.95 10.40
N CYS A 364 4.66 -3.89 11.19
CA CYS A 364 3.22 -4.22 11.17
C CYS A 364 2.49 -3.33 12.17
N MET A 365 2.02 -2.15 11.73
CA MET A 365 1.63 -1.12 12.68
C MET A 365 0.88 0.06 12.06
N PHE A 366 0.27 0.84 12.95
CA PHE A 366 -0.04 2.26 12.77
C PHE A 366 0.95 3.06 13.64
N THR A 367 1.47 4.20 13.19
CA THR A 367 2.59 4.87 13.86
C THR A 367 2.42 6.38 13.96
N SER A 368 3.22 7.00 14.82
CA SER A 368 3.43 8.45 14.80
C SER A 368 4.38 8.87 13.67
N ALA A 369 4.36 10.17 13.34
CA ALA A 369 5.27 10.74 12.34
C ALA A 369 6.76 10.63 12.73
N GLU A 370 7.07 10.36 14.01
CA GLU A 370 8.42 10.18 14.53
C GLU A 370 8.94 8.74 14.43
N VAL A 371 8.28 7.87 13.68
CA VAL A 371 8.78 6.52 13.38
C VAL A 371 9.13 6.43 11.89
N GLY A 372 10.35 6.05 11.57
CA GLY A 372 10.83 5.76 10.24
C GLY A 372 11.16 4.27 10.06
N PHE A 373 11.69 3.92 8.89
CA PHE A 373 12.09 2.55 8.56
C PHE A 373 13.54 2.50 8.10
N GLU A 374 14.27 1.45 8.47
CA GLU A 374 15.64 1.17 8.04
C GLU A 374 15.73 -0.25 7.47
N ASP A 375 16.64 -0.47 6.50
CA ASP A 375 16.93 -1.80 5.97
C ASP A 375 17.57 -2.68 7.06
N LYS A 376 17.20 -3.95 7.13
CA LYS A 376 17.81 -4.95 8.03
C LYS A 376 19.33 -5.05 7.85
N ALA A 377 19.85 -4.80 6.65
CA ALA A 377 21.28 -4.78 6.38
C ALA A 377 22.05 -3.74 7.23
N CYS A 378 21.37 -2.68 7.69
CA CYS A 378 21.96 -1.69 8.60
C CYS A 378 22.19 -2.22 10.03
N LEU A 379 21.68 -3.40 10.36
CA LEU A 379 21.81 -4.01 11.70
C LEU A 379 23.07 -4.88 11.88
N GLY A 380 23.93 -4.94 10.87
CA GLY A 380 25.10 -5.84 10.84
C GLY A 380 24.69 -7.27 10.46
N GLN A 381 25.54 -7.95 9.70
CA GLN A 381 25.33 -9.35 9.31
C GLN A 381 25.25 -10.23 10.54
N VAL A 382 24.07 -10.71 10.90
CA VAL A 382 23.92 -11.85 11.81
C VAL A 382 24.20 -13.11 11.00
N SER A 383 25.46 -13.56 11.03
CA SER A 383 25.83 -14.86 10.52
C SER A 383 25.14 -15.93 11.35
N GLY A 384 24.22 -16.70 10.76
CA GLY A 384 23.87 -17.99 11.32
C GLY A 384 22.39 -18.33 11.53
N LEU A 385 21.44 -17.70 10.83
CA LEU A 385 20.11 -18.29 10.72
C LEU A 385 19.97 -18.94 9.34
N ALA A 386 19.93 -20.26 9.36
CA ALA A 386 19.69 -21.08 8.19
C ALA A 386 18.41 -20.65 7.48
N GLU A 387 18.47 -20.63 6.15
CA GLU A 387 17.32 -20.55 5.24
C GLU A 387 16.22 -21.53 5.71
N LYS A 388 15.23 -21.02 6.41
CA LYS A 388 13.99 -21.74 6.67
C LYS A 388 12.97 -21.30 5.64
N SER A 389 12.52 -22.29 4.89
CA SER A 389 11.38 -22.38 3.95
C SER A 389 10.68 -21.06 3.57
N LEU A 390 10.58 -20.84 2.27
CA LEU A 390 9.89 -19.76 1.53
C LEU A 390 8.46 -19.37 2.04
N GLY A 391 7.85 -20.15 2.92
CA GLY A 391 6.53 -19.86 3.49
C GLY A 391 6.50 -18.88 4.67
N GLU A 392 7.60 -18.71 5.39
CA GLU A 392 7.64 -17.79 6.56
C GLU A 392 8.19 -16.39 6.20
N GLU A 393 9.01 -16.27 5.15
CA GLU A 393 9.59 -14.98 4.74
C GLU A 393 8.58 -13.96 4.21
N THR A 394 7.45 -14.41 3.67
CA THR A 394 6.42 -13.51 3.13
C THR A 394 5.66 -12.69 4.20
N LYS A 395 5.73 -13.11 5.47
CA LYS A 395 5.09 -12.40 6.59
C LYS A 395 5.98 -11.29 7.17
N PHE A 396 7.27 -11.29 6.93
CA PHE A 396 8.20 -10.35 7.54
C PHE A 396 8.71 -9.32 6.54
N SER A 397 8.65 -8.05 6.96
CA SER A 397 9.31 -6.97 6.27
C SER A 397 10.84 -7.17 6.25
N GLY A 398 11.50 -6.80 5.16
CA GLY A 398 12.96 -6.62 5.09
C GLY A 398 13.47 -5.44 5.91
N LEU A 399 12.57 -4.67 6.56
CA LEU A 399 12.83 -3.43 7.26
C LEU A 399 12.69 -3.59 8.77
N VAL A 400 13.23 -2.61 9.50
CA VAL A 400 13.01 -2.39 10.93
C VAL A 400 12.35 -1.03 11.15
N ALA A 401 11.46 -0.94 12.14
CA ALA A 401 10.95 0.34 12.60
C ALA A 401 12.00 1.05 13.46
N LYS A 402 12.16 2.35 13.27
CA LYS A 402 13.13 3.18 14.00
C LYS A 402 12.49 4.44 14.55
N SER A 403 12.63 4.68 15.84
CA SER A 403 12.22 5.93 16.46
C SER A 403 13.10 7.10 15.98
N GLN A 404 12.47 8.21 15.61
CA GLN A 404 13.15 9.45 15.18
C GLN A 404 13.14 10.52 16.27
N GLY A 405 12.42 10.29 17.38
CA GLY A 405 12.31 11.21 18.50
C GLY A 405 11.87 10.53 19.79
N GLU A 406 12.01 11.24 20.91
CA GLU A 406 11.46 10.84 22.20
C GLU A 406 9.93 10.85 22.15
N GLY A 407 9.30 9.80 22.66
CA GLY A 407 7.84 9.65 22.66
C GLY A 407 7.24 9.19 21.35
N ALA A 408 8.06 8.85 20.34
CA ALA A 408 7.62 8.13 19.16
C ALA A 408 6.90 6.85 19.58
N TRP A 409 5.87 6.45 18.83
CA TRP A 409 5.07 5.29 19.19
C TRP A 409 4.61 4.47 17.99
N ILE A 410 4.34 3.20 18.25
CA ILE A 410 3.73 2.23 17.36
C ILE A 410 2.45 1.74 18.02
N LEU A 411 1.38 1.60 17.24
CA LEU A 411 0.11 0.99 17.64
C LEU A 411 -0.13 -0.23 16.75
N VAL A 412 -0.35 -1.38 17.39
CA VAL A 412 -0.86 -2.59 16.74
C VAL A 412 -2.23 -2.89 17.33
N LYS A 413 -3.23 -3.05 16.44
CA LYS A 413 -4.65 -3.12 16.83
C LYS A 413 -5.16 -4.55 16.89
N ASN A 414 -6.18 -4.77 17.73
CA ASN A 414 -6.96 -6.00 17.80
C ASN A 414 -6.10 -7.27 18.02
N LEU A 415 -5.20 -7.25 18.99
CA LEU A 415 -4.37 -8.39 19.37
C LEU A 415 -5.15 -9.30 20.33
N ASP A 416 -5.22 -10.60 20.02
CA ASP A 416 -5.95 -11.58 20.83
C ASP A 416 -5.01 -12.31 21.80
N PHE A 417 -5.10 -11.94 23.06
CA PHE A 417 -4.39 -12.56 24.20
C PHE A 417 -5.23 -13.60 24.93
N SER A 418 -6.22 -14.23 24.30
CA SER A 418 -7.19 -15.13 24.95
C SER A 418 -6.54 -16.21 25.81
N ASP A 419 -5.42 -16.78 25.36
CA ASP A 419 -4.67 -17.81 26.09
C ASP A 419 -3.90 -17.24 27.29
N GLY A 420 -3.77 -15.93 27.33
CA GLY A 420 -3.10 -15.18 28.39
C GLY A 420 -1.59 -15.17 28.28
N ALA A 421 -1.03 -14.00 28.07
CA ALA A 421 0.40 -13.77 27.97
C ALA A 421 1.01 -13.31 29.28
N GLU A 422 2.16 -13.88 29.63
CA GLU A 422 2.95 -13.53 30.83
C GLU A 422 4.23 -12.76 30.49
N LYS A 423 4.71 -12.88 29.26
CA LYS A 423 5.96 -12.26 28.81
C LYS A 423 5.83 -11.72 27.39
N ILE A 424 6.62 -10.70 27.10
CA ILE A 424 6.84 -10.19 25.76
C ILE A 424 8.30 -10.37 25.35
N PHE A 425 8.51 -10.84 24.14
CA PHE A 425 9.81 -11.00 23.49
C PHE A 425 9.93 -9.95 22.39
N MET A 426 11.04 -9.24 22.33
CA MET A 426 11.32 -8.23 21.32
C MET A 426 12.71 -8.41 20.71
N GLU A 427 12.78 -8.32 19.38
CA GLU A 427 14.05 -8.12 18.68
C GLU A 427 14.24 -6.61 18.48
N ALA A 428 15.06 -5.99 19.33
CA ALA A 428 15.24 -4.55 19.35
C ALA A 428 16.70 -4.16 19.63
N SER A 429 17.07 -2.91 19.26
CA SER A 429 18.40 -2.35 19.53
C SER A 429 18.32 -0.83 19.76
N GLY A 430 19.39 -0.24 20.29
CA GLY A 430 19.49 1.17 20.62
C GLY A 430 19.77 1.42 22.11
N LEU A 431 19.57 2.66 22.54
CA LEU A 431 19.71 3.07 23.95
C LEU A 431 18.38 3.58 24.46
N GLY A 432 18.01 3.26 25.69
CA GLY A 432 16.80 3.75 26.32
C GLY A 432 15.78 2.65 26.64
N LYS A 433 14.50 2.93 26.45
CA LYS A 433 13.39 2.04 26.82
C LYS A 433 12.30 1.99 25.77
N ILE A 434 11.62 0.83 25.70
CA ILE A 434 10.33 0.67 25.04
C ILE A 434 9.29 0.38 26.11
N LEU A 435 8.27 1.22 26.23
CA LEU A 435 7.14 1.02 27.14
C LEU A 435 6.00 0.36 26.38
N VAL A 436 5.43 -0.71 26.94
CA VAL A 436 4.27 -1.41 26.40
C VAL A 436 3.02 -0.97 27.17
N ARG A 437 2.00 -0.49 26.46
CA ARG A 437 0.72 -0.06 27.04
C ARG A 437 -0.44 -0.68 26.27
N LEU A 438 -1.54 -0.91 26.97
CA LEU A 438 -2.77 -1.47 26.37
C LEU A 438 -3.84 -0.40 26.22
N ASP A 439 -4.58 -0.51 25.10
CA ASP A 439 -5.82 0.21 24.74
C ASP A 439 -5.71 1.73 24.62
N LYS A 440 -4.84 2.35 25.40
CA LYS A 440 -4.63 3.81 25.36
C LYS A 440 -3.16 4.14 25.56
N ILE A 441 -2.66 5.05 24.77
CA ILE A 441 -1.29 5.55 24.90
C ILE A 441 -1.02 6.18 26.27
N SER A 442 -2.07 6.65 26.96
CA SER A 442 -1.99 7.24 28.31
C SER A 442 -2.13 6.23 29.46
N SER A 443 -2.40 4.94 29.18
CA SER A 443 -2.48 3.89 30.19
C SER A 443 -1.15 3.71 30.91
N GLY A 444 -1.14 3.08 32.08
CA GLY A 444 0.08 2.59 32.71
C GLY A 444 0.83 1.62 31.81
N ALA A 445 2.16 1.59 31.87
CA ALA A 445 2.91 0.57 31.18
C ALA A 445 2.66 -0.80 31.83
N VAL A 446 2.36 -1.81 31.00
CA VAL A 446 2.19 -3.21 31.42
C VAL A 446 3.48 -4.00 31.33
N ALA A 447 4.44 -3.53 30.52
CA ALA A 447 5.81 -4.03 30.47
C ALA A 447 6.77 -2.90 30.09
N GLU A 448 8.03 -3.06 30.42
CA GLU A 448 9.11 -2.13 30.09
C GLU A 448 10.34 -2.91 29.63
N ILE A 449 10.85 -2.60 28.46
CA ILE A 449 12.04 -3.20 27.86
C ILE A 449 13.17 -2.18 27.91
N CYS A 450 14.24 -2.48 28.63
CA CYS A 450 15.44 -1.66 28.73
C CYS A 450 16.49 -2.05 27.69
N LEU A 451 17.07 -1.05 27.01
CA LEU A 451 18.04 -1.18 25.94
C LEU A 451 19.35 -0.46 26.32
N GLY A 452 20.54 -1.07 26.05
CA GLY A 452 21.85 -0.43 26.23
C GLY A 452 22.79 -1.16 27.19
N GLU A 453 24.01 -0.62 27.39
CA GLU A 453 25.13 -1.26 28.10
C GLU A 453 24.89 -1.58 29.59
N ASN A 454 23.89 -0.96 30.22
CA ASN A 454 23.57 -1.19 31.64
C ASN A 454 22.68 -2.42 31.90
N SER A 455 22.32 -3.19 30.90
CA SER A 455 21.60 -4.45 31.05
C SER A 455 22.44 -5.59 31.66
N LEU A 456 23.75 -5.38 31.82
CA LEU A 456 24.71 -6.40 32.30
C LEU A 456 25.12 -6.23 33.79
N ALA A 457 24.74 -5.16 34.48
CA ALA A 457 25.11 -4.95 35.89
C ALA A 457 23.96 -5.37 36.81
N GLY A 458 24.14 -6.51 37.45
CA GLY A 458 23.19 -7.06 38.44
C GLY A 458 23.07 -6.21 39.70
N GLU A 459 22.41 -5.07 39.62
CA GLU A 459 21.81 -4.40 40.78
C GLU A 459 20.30 -4.67 40.75
N GLU A 460 19.81 -5.35 41.79
CA GLU A 460 18.40 -5.57 42.10
C GLU A 460 17.68 -4.23 42.25
N THR A 461 17.21 -3.65 41.15
CA THR A 461 16.21 -2.59 41.19
C THR A 461 14.84 -3.27 41.21
N PRO A 462 13.96 -3.02 42.18
CA PRO A 462 12.62 -3.56 42.23
C PRO A 462 11.74 -2.84 41.19
N GLY A 463 11.67 -3.39 39.99
CA GLY A 463 10.82 -2.92 38.87
C GLY A 463 10.90 -3.91 37.70
N PRO A 464 9.86 -4.01 36.88
CA PRO A 464 9.79 -4.96 35.78
C PRO A 464 10.66 -4.49 34.59
N CYS A 465 11.98 -4.53 34.73
CA CYS A 465 12.91 -4.23 33.67
C CYS A 465 13.46 -5.52 33.07
N ALA A 466 13.37 -5.72 31.77
CA ALA A 466 13.90 -6.88 31.09
C ALA A 466 15.43 -6.91 31.15
N ILE A 467 16.00 -8.05 31.47
CA ILE A 467 17.45 -8.30 31.44
C ILE A 467 17.78 -8.95 30.09
N ALA A 468 18.70 -8.35 29.34
CA ALA A 468 19.24 -8.96 28.12
C ALA A 468 19.93 -10.29 28.47
N GLY A 469 19.39 -11.39 27.99
CA GLY A 469 20.04 -12.70 27.97
C GLY A 469 20.67 -12.93 26.62
N GLY A 470 21.90 -12.42 26.37
CA GLY A 470 22.57 -12.66 25.09
C GLY A 470 23.97 -12.06 25.02
N SER A 471 24.91 -12.85 24.54
CA SER A 471 26.30 -12.49 24.30
C SER A 471 26.37 -11.35 23.27
N GLY A 472 27.01 -10.24 23.66
CA GLY A 472 27.09 -9.01 22.90
C GLY A 472 27.53 -9.17 21.44
N SER A 473 26.73 -8.60 20.55
CA SER A 473 27.14 -8.26 19.18
C SER A 473 26.98 -6.76 18.99
N VAL A 474 28.06 -6.09 18.69
CA VAL A 474 28.06 -4.67 18.30
C VAL A 474 27.38 -4.60 16.94
N GLY A 475 26.14 -4.07 16.86
CA GLY A 475 25.43 -3.76 15.61
C GLY A 475 24.22 -4.61 15.24
N GLY A 476 23.85 -5.66 16.03
CA GLY A 476 22.62 -6.46 15.81
C GLY A 476 21.43 -6.05 16.69
N CYS A 477 20.22 -6.56 16.38
CA CYS A 477 19.11 -6.55 17.34
C CYS A 477 19.29 -7.71 18.32
N ASP A 478 19.15 -7.42 19.62
CA ASP A 478 19.14 -8.45 20.66
C ASP A 478 17.70 -8.93 20.88
N THR A 479 17.55 -10.21 21.20
CA THR A 479 16.28 -10.73 21.69
C THR A 479 16.17 -10.39 23.19
N LEU A 480 15.21 -9.54 23.50
CA LEU A 480 14.92 -9.04 24.85
C LEU A 480 13.63 -9.64 25.35
N VAL A 481 13.56 -9.95 26.63
CA VAL A 481 12.38 -10.53 27.28
C VAL A 481 11.98 -9.67 28.46
N ALA A 482 10.71 -9.29 28.55
CA ALA A 482 10.15 -8.63 29.71
C ALA A 482 8.90 -9.35 30.23
N PRO A 483 8.72 -9.51 31.53
CA PRO A 483 7.46 -9.97 32.11
C PRO A 483 6.41 -8.88 31.98
N PHE A 484 5.15 -9.24 31.77
CA PHE A 484 4.03 -8.36 32.04
C PHE A 484 3.84 -8.17 33.55
N LEU A 485 3.39 -7.01 33.97
CA LEU A 485 3.08 -6.74 35.40
C LEU A 485 1.99 -7.67 35.94
N GLU A 486 1.03 -8.00 35.08
CA GLU A 486 -0.05 -8.94 35.29
C GLU A 486 -0.26 -9.73 34.01
N LYS A 487 -0.82 -10.93 34.09
CA LYS A 487 -1.16 -11.75 32.93
C LYS A 487 -2.15 -11.00 32.03
N VAL A 488 -1.77 -10.76 30.77
CA VAL A 488 -2.61 -10.07 29.78
C VAL A 488 -3.54 -11.08 29.12
N GLN A 489 -4.84 -10.81 29.08
CA GLN A 489 -5.87 -11.67 28.47
C GLN A 489 -6.90 -10.83 27.73
N GLY A 490 -7.56 -11.42 26.73
CA GLY A 490 -8.59 -10.77 25.92
C GLY A 490 -8.01 -10.05 24.70
N VAL A 491 -8.83 -9.24 24.06
CA VAL A 491 -8.45 -8.49 22.86
C VAL A 491 -8.05 -7.07 23.21
N HIS A 492 -6.84 -6.67 22.84
CA HIS A 492 -6.29 -5.36 23.18
C HIS A 492 -5.62 -4.70 21.97
N ASP A 493 -5.62 -3.38 21.99
CA ASP A 493 -4.70 -2.55 21.21
C ASP A 493 -3.40 -2.39 21.98
N VAL A 494 -2.24 -2.54 21.33
CA VAL A 494 -0.93 -2.45 21.99
C VAL A 494 -0.15 -1.26 21.47
N PHE A 495 0.33 -0.42 22.39
CA PHE A 495 1.22 0.70 22.12
C PHE A 495 2.64 0.37 22.55
N PHE A 496 3.60 0.55 21.63
CA PHE A 496 5.03 0.58 21.91
C PHE A 496 5.50 2.03 21.90
N ILE A 497 6.01 2.54 23.01
CA ILE A 497 6.43 3.93 23.14
C ILE A 497 7.93 3.96 23.37
N PHE A 498 8.65 4.66 22.50
CA PHE A 498 10.09 4.78 22.52
C PHE A 498 10.52 5.98 23.37
N SER A 499 11.36 5.73 24.37
CA SER A 499 11.84 6.80 25.27
C SER A 499 12.86 7.72 24.63
N GLN A 500 13.50 7.31 23.53
CA GLN A 500 14.55 8.06 22.85
C GLN A 500 14.53 7.84 21.34
N LYS A 501 15.29 8.67 20.62
CA LYS A 501 15.62 8.50 19.21
C LYS A 501 16.54 7.29 18.98
N ASP A 502 16.53 6.78 17.76
CA ASP A 502 17.41 5.70 17.27
C ASP A 502 17.19 4.32 17.94
N ILE A 503 16.08 4.11 18.64
CA ILE A 503 15.63 2.77 19.05
C ILE A 503 15.03 2.08 17.84
N ARG A 504 15.42 0.82 17.59
CA ARG A 504 14.98 -0.03 16.49
C ARG A 504 14.18 -1.20 17.00
N LEU A 505 13.07 -1.50 16.33
CA LEU A 505 12.23 -2.66 16.58
C LEU A 505 12.11 -3.47 15.28
N LYS A 506 12.62 -4.70 15.30
CA LYS A 506 12.57 -5.62 14.16
C LYS A 506 11.31 -6.47 14.19
N GLY A 507 10.96 -7.01 15.36
CA GLY A 507 9.80 -7.85 15.56
C GLY A 507 9.57 -8.16 17.04
N TRP A 508 8.44 -8.79 17.33
CA TRP A 508 8.05 -9.17 18.69
C TRP A 508 7.00 -10.28 18.69
N HIS A 509 6.86 -10.96 19.82
CA HIS A 509 5.77 -11.88 20.12
C HIS A 509 5.59 -11.99 21.65
N VAL A 510 4.57 -12.73 22.07
CA VAL A 510 4.28 -12.96 23.49
C VAL A 510 4.23 -14.46 23.81
N GLU A 511 4.45 -14.78 25.11
CA GLU A 511 4.27 -16.11 25.68
C GLU A 511 3.50 -16.08 27.00
#